data_00f221bbb0aa998ffaf2d3400d89ce4f
#
_entry.id   00f221bbb0aa998ffaf2d3400d89ce4f
#
_cell.length_a   1.000
_cell.length_b   1.000
_cell.length_c   1.000
_cell.angle_alpha   90.00
_cell.angle_beta   90.00
_cell.angle_gamma   90.00
#
_symmetry.space_group_name_H-M   'P 1'
#
loop_
_entity.id
_entity.type
_entity.pdbx_description
1 polymer ?
#
loop_
_entity_poly.entity_id
_entity_poly.type
_entity_poly.pdbx_seq_one_letter_code
_entity_poly.pdbx_strand_id
1 'polypeptide(L)'
;DVVTVREVLDEQRVLVDTSSGAQQVARVAGFLDIEQLRTGDAVTLDTRTRMLTSQVPASRSQELVLEEIPDVTYEQIGGLGAQIEQIRDAVELPYLHPEIFERYHLAPPKGILLYGPPGNGKTMIAKAVANSLAARAAALNPGSATRGYFLNIKGPELLDKFVGETERQIRDIFVAAREKAEAGHPVVVFFDEMESLFRMRGSGRSSDIETTIVPQLLAEIDGVESLQNVIVIGATNREDLIDAAVMRPGRLDLKIRINRPDAAGAAEIFGLYLTEDLPL
;
A
#
# COMPACT_ATOMS: atom_id res chain seq x y z
N ASP A 1 -16.41 24.38 7.90
CA ASP A 1 -15.55 23.33 8.45
C ASP A 1 -15.84 21.99 7.78
N VAL A 2 -14.81 21.15 7.64
CA VAL A 2 -14.96 19.77 7.19
C VAL A 2 -15.20 18.89 8.42
N VAL A 3 -16.24 18.07 8.36
CA VAL A 3 -16.67 17.15 9.43
C VAL A 3 -16.90 15.77 8.85
N THR A 4 -16.85 14.73 9.67
CA THR A 4 -17.04 13.35 9.22
C THR A 4 -18.42 12.86 9.62
N VAL A 5 -19.15 12.23 8.69
CA VAL A 5 -20.44 11.60 8.95
C VAL A 5 -20.23 10.39 9.85
N ARG A 6 -20.91 10.35 10.98
CA ARG A 6 -20.90 9.23 11.92
C ARG A 6 -22.12 8.33 11.76
N GLU A 7 -23.29 8.95 11.66
CA GLU A 7 -24.55 8.21 11.56
C GLU A 7 -25.62 9.10 10.90
N VAL A 8 -26.40 8.52 10.00
CA VAL A 8 -27.58 9.18 9.43
C VAL A 8 -28.77 8.91 10.37
N LEU A 9 -29.29 9.96 11.00
CA LEU A 9 -30.33 9.85 12.01
C LEU A 9 -31.74 9.78 11.41
N ASP A 10 -32.01 10.60 10.39
CA ASP A 10 -33.26 10.63 9.65
C ASP A 10 -33.07 11.32 8.27
N GLU A 11 -34.16 11.52 7.52
CA GLU A 11 -34.15 12.10 6.16
C GLU A 11 -33.54 13.53 6.07
N GLN A 12 -33.24 14.18 7.17
CA GLN A 12 -32.72 15.55 7.20
C GLN A 12 -31.57 15.79 8.18
N ARG A 13 -31.27 14.82 9.05
CA ARG A 13 -30.30 14.99 10.13
C ARG A 13 -29.24 13.91 10.12
N VAL A 14 -28.03 14.35 10.32
CA VAL A 14 -26.83 13.50 10.37
C VAL A 14 -26.02 13.86 11.61
N LEU A 15 -25.56 12.85 12.33
CA LEU A 15 -24.57 13.00 13.39
C LEU A 15 -23.19 13.08 12.77
N VAL A 16 -22.44 14.12 13.07
CA VAL A 16 -21.10 14.36 12.53
C VAL A 16 -20.08 14.55 13.65
N ASP A 17 -18.87 14.11 13.40
CA ASP A 17 -17.72 14.37 14.25
C ASP A 17 -16.98 15.60 13.71
N THR A 18 -16.76 16.60 14.57
CA THR A 18 -15.99 17.81 14.22
C THR A 18 -14.50 17.58 14.35
N SER A 19 -13.68 18.42 13.72
CA SER A 19 -12.21 18.38 13.81
C SER A 19 -11.67 18.49 15.25
N SER A 20 -12.48 19.00 16.19
CA SER A 20 -12.16 19.06 17.62
C SER A 20 -12.53 17.80 18.40
N GLY A 21 -13.08 16.77 17.73
CA GLY A 21 -13.54 15.54 18.37
C GLY A 21 -14.92 15.62 19.02
N ALA A 22 -15.61 16.76 18.89
CA ALA A 22 -16.96 16.92 19.42
C ALA A 22 -18.01 16.40 18.43
N GLN A 23 -19.06 15.75 18.95
CA GLN A 23 -20.19 15.29 18.16
C GLN A 23 -21.23 16.38 18.03
N GLN A 24 -21.74 16.55 16.82
CA GLN A 24 -22.77 17.54 16.55
C GLN A 24 -23.81 17.00 15.58
N VAL A 25 -25.09 17.31 15.80
CA VAL A 25 -26.15 17.02 14.83
C VAL A 25 -26.23 18.18 13.83
N ALA A 26 -26.08 17.87 12.56
CA ALA A 26 -26.20 18.81 11.46
C ALA A 26 -27.42 18.47 10.58
N ARG A 27 -27.99 19.48 9.93
CA ARG A 27 -29.03 19.29 8.91
C ARG A 27 -28.41 19.19 7.54
N VAL A 28 -29.01 18.41 6.66
CA VAL A 28 -28.58 18.27 5.28
C VAL A 28 -29.25 19.34 4.43
N ALA A 29 -28.47 20.05 3.61
CA ALA A 29 -29.02 21.02 2.68
C ALA A 29 -29.79 20.30 1.58
N GLY A 30 -30.94 20.87 1.12
CA GLY A 30 -31.86 20.22 0.20
C GLY A 30 -31.31 19.86 -1.20
N PHE A 31 -30.08 20.27 -1.53
CA PHE A 31 -29.38 19.89 -2.75
C PHE A 31 -28.35 18.75 -2.54
N LEU A 32 -28.17 18.30 -1.30
CA LEU A 32 -27.31 17.18 -0.95
C LEU A 32 -28.18 15.95 -0.72
N ASP A 33 -27.91 14.89 -1.48
CA ASP A 33 -28.67 13.64 -1.40
C ASP A 33 -28.22 12.83 -0.16
N ILE A 34 -29.09 12.74 0.83
CA ILE A 34 -28.81 12.07 2.09
C ILE A 34 -28.69 10.55 1.93
N GLU A 35 -29.33 9.95 0.93
CA GLU A 35 -29.27 8.52 0.67
C GLU A 35 -27.87 8.08 0.16
N GLN A 36 -27.10 9.03 -0.36
CA GLN A 36 -25.73 8.79 -0.81
C GLN A 36 -24.69 8.99 0.30
N LEU A 37 -25.10 9.60 1.43
CA LEU A 37 -24.19 9.81 2.57
C LEU A 37 -24.00 8.51 3.35
N ARG A 38 -22.74 8.14 3.57
CA ARG A 38 -22.33 6.97 4.36
C ARG A 38 -21.53 7.38 5.58
N THR A 39 -21.55 6.53 6.58
CA THR A 39 -20.67 6.66 7.75
C THR A 39 -19.20 6.69 7.29
N GLY A 40 -18.47 7.71 7.72
CA GLY A 40 -17.09 7.96 7.30
C GLY A 40 -16.92 9.00 6.20
N ASP A 41 -18.00 9.43 5.54
CA ASP A 41 -17.91 10.47 4.51
C ASP A 41 -17.50 11.82 5.10
N ALA A 42 -16.61 12.52 4.41
CA ALA A 42 -16.25 13.88 4.74
C ALA A 42 -17.26 14.85 4.09
N VAL A 43 -17.82 15.73 4.89
CA VAL A 43 -18.82 16.71 4.42
C VAL A 43 -18.48 18.11 4.93
N THR A 44 -18.84 19.12 4.16
CA THR A 44 -18.64 20.52 4.56
C THR A 44 -19.79 20.97 5.45
N LEU A 45 -19.49 21.39 6.66
CA LEU A 45 -20.43 21.99 7.60
C LEU A 45 -20.30 23.52 7.58
N ASP A 46 -21.37 24.20 7.25
CA ASP A 46 -21.47 25.63 7.49
C ASP A 46 -21.74 25.85 8.99
N THR A 47 -20.74 26.37 9.68
CA THR A 47 -20.78 26.59 11.14
C THR A 47 -21.82 27.59 11.57
N ARG A 48 -22.23 28.52 10.70
CA ARG A 48 -23.25 29.55 10.99
C ARG A 48 -24.66 28.97 10.90
N THR A 49 -24.93 28.19 9.86
CA THR A 49 -26.27 27.61 9.61
C THR A 49 -26.43 26.21 10.18
N ARG A 50 -25.34 25.54 10.55
CA ARG A 50 -25.25 24.13 10.95
C ARG A 50 -25.83 23.17 9.90
N MET A 51 -25.64 23.53 8.63
CA MET A 51 -26.08 22.70 7.52
C MET A 51 -24.90 22.06 6.81
N LEU A 52 -25.06 20.81 6.41
CA LEU A 52 -24.14 20.13 5.50
C LEU A 52 -24.41 20.65 4.09
N THR A 53 -23.39 21.21 3.45
CA THR A 53 -23.53 21.93 2.18
C THR A 53 -22.95 21.20 0.99
N SER A 54 -21.96 20.35 1.18
CA SER A 54 -21.38 19.54 0.10
C SER A 54 -20.72 18.29 0.69
N GLN A 55 -20.79 17.20 -0.02
CA GLN A 55 -19.91 16.08 0.21
C GLN A 55 -18.51 16.50 -0.27
N VAL A 56 -17.54 16.42 0.61
CA VAL A 56 -16.14 16.58 0.21
C VAL A 56 -15.79 15.28 -0.51
N PRO A 57 -15.42 15.31 -1.80
CA PRO A 57 -14.98 14.09 -2.46
C PRO A 57 -13.97 13.40 -1.56
N ALA A 58 -14.15 12.10 -1.32
CA ALA A 58 -13.23 11.31 -0.53
C ALA A 58 -11.82 11.72 -0.93
N SER A 59 -11.06 12.17 0.05
CA SER A 59 -9.84 12.95 -0.17
C SER A 59 -8.99 12.26 -1.23
N ARG A 60 -8.28 13.03 -2.05
CA ARG A 60 -7.28 12.55 -3.03
C ARG A 60 -6.35 11.43 -2.53
N SER A 61 -6.35 11.15 -1.23
CA SER A 61 -5.70 9.99 -0.62
C SER A 61 -6.26 8.65 -1.12
N GLN A 62 -7.53 8.57 -1.49
CA GLN A 62 -8.08 7.35 -2.12
C GLN A 62 -7.75 7.27 -3.61
N GLU A 63 -7.57 8.41 -4.30
CA GLU A 63 -7.12 8.42 -5.70
C GLU A 63 -5.61 8.17 -5.84
N LEU A 64 -4.81 8.49 -4.79
CA LEU A 64 -3.34 8.33 -4.82
C LEU A 64 -2.87 6.88 -4.66
N VAL A 65 -3.75 5.95 -4.36
CA VAL A 65 -3.35 4.64 -3.80
C VAL A 65 -3.84 3.44 -4.59
N LEU A 66 -4.88 3.57 -5.40
CA LEU A 66 -5.42 2.45 -6.17
C LEU A 66 -4.93 2.51 -7.63
N GLU A 67 -3.73 2.03 -7.89
CA GLU A 67 -3.39 1.62 -9.25
C GLU A 67 -4.13 0.30 -9.56
N GLU A 68 -4.84 0.25 -10.69
CA GLU A 68 -5.27 -1.01 -11.27
C GLU A 68 -4.06 -1.94 -11.39
N ILE A 69 -4.29 -3.26 -11.33
CA ILE A 69 -3.21 -4.25 -11.37
C ILE A 69 -2.30 -3.92 -12.54
N PRO A 70 -1.00 -3.67 -12.29
CA PRO A 70 -0.07 -3.39 -13.37
C PRO A 70 0.01 -4.61 -14.29
N ASP A 71 -0.08 -4.41 -15.58
CA ASP A 71 0.08 -5.47 -16.59
C ASP A 71 1.57 -5.85 -16.78
N VAL A 72 2.22 -6.18 -15.66
CA VAL A 72 3.62 -6.59 -15.62
C VAL A 72 3.70 -8.02 -15.09
N THR A 73 4.33 -8.90 -15.87
CA THR A 73 4.53 -10.30 -15.48
C THR A 73 6.00 -10.59 -15.21
N TYR A 74 6.28 -11.72 -14.55
CA TYR A 74 7.67 -12.14 -14.28
C TYR A 74 8.46 -12.43 -15.57
N GLU A 75 7.79 -12.86 -16.64
CA GLU A 75 8.40 -13.12 -17.93
C GLU A 75 8.99 -11.86 -18.59
N GLN A 76 8.55 -10.70 -18.18
CA GLN A 76 9.06 -9.39 -18.62
C GLN A 76 10.29 -8.92 -17.84
N ILE A 77 10.78 -9.73 -16.90
CA ILE A 77 11.90 -9.40 -16.04
C ILE A 77 13.05 -10.36 -16.30
N GLY A 78 14.09 -9.89 -17.00
CA GLY A 78 15.31 -10.67 -17.26
C GLY A 78 16.40 -10.49 -16.20
N GLY A 79 17.24 -11.52 -16.04
CA GLY A 79 18.43 -11.47 -15.19
C GLY A 79 18.19 -11.53 -13.68
N LEU A 80 16.95 -11.80 -13.24
CA LEU A 80 16.58 -11.85 -11.83
C LEU A 80 15.85 -13.15 -11.44
N GLY A 81 16.07 -14.25 -12.20
CA GLY A 81 15.37 -15.51 -12.00
C GLY A 81 15.47 -16.05 -10.57
N ALA A 82 16.65 -16.06 -9.96
CA ALA A 82 16.84 -16.54 -8.59
C ALA A 82 16.10 -15.68 -7.54
N GLN A 83 16.05 -14.35 -7.74
CA GLN A 83 15.33 -13.44 -6.87
C GLN A 83 13.81 -13.62 -7.01
N ILE A 84 13.33 -13.83 -8.23
CA ILE A 84 11.92 -14.12 -8.51
C ILE A 84 11.50 -15.44 -7.85
N GLU A 85 12.31 -16.50 -7.91
CA GLU A 85 12.03 -17.76 -7.23
C GLU A 85 11.94 -17.56 -5.70
N GLN A 86 12.88 -16.83 -5.08
CA GLN A 86 12.82 -16.53 -3.65
C GLN A 86 11.53 -15.78 -3.28
N ILE A 87 11.08 -14.85 -4.12
CA ILE A 87 9.84 -14.11 -3.91
C ILE A 87 8.63 -15.03 -4.04
N ARG A 88 8.59 -15.87 -5.06
CA ARG A 88 7.52 -16.86 -5.25
C ARG A 88 7.39 -17.78 -4.06
N ASP A 89 8.49 -18.32 -3.58
CA ASP A 89 8.51 -19.21 -2.41
C ASP A 89 8.02 -18.51 -1.15
N ALA A 90 8.38 -17.25 -0.98
CA ALA A 90 8.04 -16.48 0.21
C ALA A 90 6.60 -15.96 0.23
N VAL A 91 6.06 -15.60 -0.95
CA VAL A 91 4.77 -14.91 -1.08
C VAL A 91 3.68 -15.82 -1.62
N GLU A 92 3.98 -16.53 -2.72
CA GLU A 92 2.96 -17.29 -3.43
C GLU A 92 2.70 -18.65 -2.76
N LEU A 93 3.73 -19.33 -2.27
CA LEU A 93 3.55 -20.62 -1.60
C LEU A 93 2.66 -20.53 -0.34
N PRO A 94 2.85 -19.55 0.57
CA PRO A 94 1.95 -19.41 1.72
C PRO A 94 0.51 -19.11 1.31
N TYR A 95 0.33 -18.36 0.24
CA TYR A 95 -0.99 -18.02 -0.28
C TYR A 95 -1.69 -19.22 -0.94
N LEU A 96 -0.94 -20.05 -1.66
CA LEU A 96 -1.47 -21.22 -2.36
C LEU A 96 -1.69 -22.42 -1.44
N HIS A 97 -0.85 -22.58 -0.42
CA HIS A 97 -0.78 -23.74 0.46
C HIS A 97 -0.80 -23.34 1.93
N PRO A 98 -1.78 -22.55 2.40
CA PRO A 98 -1.84 -22.13 3.80
C PRO A 98 -1.87 -23.31 4.77
N GLU A 99 -2.48 -24.43 4.37
CA GLU A 99 -2.57 -25.66 5.15
C GLU A 99 -1.20 -26.27 5.49
N ILE A 100 -0.20 -26.09 4.62
CA ILE A 100 1.17 -26.56 4.86
C ILE A 100 1.82 -25.70 5.94
N PHE A 101 1.67 -24.38 5.83
CA PHE A 101 2.24 -23.44 6.79
C PHE A 101 1.62 -23.62 8.18
N GLU A 102 0.31 -23.79 8.26
CA GLU A 102 -0.39 -24.10 9.52
C GLU A 102 0.06 -25.42 10.13
N ARG A 103 0.13 -26.48 9.31
CA ARG A 103 0.54 -27.83 9.75
C ARG A 103 1.93 -27.87 10.35
N TYR A 104 2.86 -27.10 9.80
CA TYR A 104 4.25 -27.05 10.26
C TYR A 104 4.54 -25.86 11.18
N HIS A 105 3.52 -25.09 11.57
CA HIS A 105 3.65 -23.87 12.38
C HIS A 105 4.67 -22.87 11.80
N LEU A 106 4.70 -22.76 10.47
CA LEU A 106 5.57 -21.82 9.77
C LEU A 106 4.86 -20.48 9.64
N ALA A 107 5.50 -19.41 10.09
CA ALA A 107 5.01 -18.06 9.84
C ALA A 107 5.53 -17.58 8.47
N PRO A 108 4.64 -17.30 7.50
CA PRO A 108 5.08 -16.70 6.25
C PRO A 108 5.64 -15.30 6.49
N PRO A 109 6.62 -14.84 5.69
CA PRO A 109 7.11 -13.48 5.79
C PRO A 109 5.97 -12.49 5.50
N LYS A 110 5.90 -11.43 6.30
CA LYS A 110 4.86 -10.38 6.18
C LYS A 110 5.25 -9.31 5.18
N GLY A 111 6.53 -9.18 4.93
CA GLY A 111 7.01 -8.20 3.99
C GLY A 111 8.40 -8.51 3.44
N ILE A 112 8.68 -7.86 2.31
CA ILE A 112 9.92 -8.02 1.57
C ILE A 112 10.60 -6.66 1.47
N LEU A 113 11.91 -6.62 1.69
CA LEU A 113 12.74 -5.48 1.37
C LEU A 113 13.58 -5.78 0.12
N LEU A 114 13.26 -5.10 -0.99
CA LEU A 114 14.05 -5.10 -2.21
C LEU A 114 15.10 -4.00 -2.12
N TYR A 115 16.38 -4.35 -2.15
CA TYR A 115 17.44 -3.36 -2.03
C TYR A 115 18.52 -3.52 -3.08
N GLY A 116 19.14 -2.41 -3.48
CA GLY A 116 20.22 -2.42 -4.47
C GLY A 116 20.18 -1.18 -5.37
N PRO A 117 21.11 -1.09 -6.35
CA PRO A 117 21.27 0.10 -7.19
C PRO A 117 19.97 0.51 -7.89
N PRO A 118 19.77 1.81 -8.18
CA PRO A 118 18.61 2.29 -8.92
C PRO A 118 18.56 1.73 -10.34
N GLY A 119 17.35 1.66 -10.92
CA GLY A 119 17.14 1.25 -12.31
C GLY A 119 17.23 -0.26 -12.56
N ASN A 120 17.32 -1.11 -11.54
CA ASN A 120 17.49 -2.56 -11.69
C ASN A 120 16.19 -3.36 -11.53
N GLY A 121 15.03 -2.75 -11.69
CA GLY A 121 13.74 -3.46 -11.79
C GLY A 121 13.01 -3.71 -10.46
N LYS A 122 13.40 -3.10 -9.32
CA LYS A 122 12.71 -3.29 -8.03
C LYS A 122 11.20 -3.03 -8.10
N THR A 123 10.81 -1.93 -8.71
CA THR A 123 9.40 -1.56 -8.89
C THR A 123 8.69 -2.51 -9.85
N MET A 124 9.37 -3.00 -10.89
CA MET A 124 8.81 -4.02 -11.80
C MET A 124 8.54 -5.33 -11.09
N ILE A 125 9.45 -5.78 -10.22
CA ILE A 125 9.25 -6.98 -9.40
C ILE A 125 7.99 -6.83 -8.54
N ALA A 126 7.84 -5.71 -7.82
CA ALA A 126 6.67 -5.49 -6.97
C ALA A 126 5.36 -5.53 -7.77
N LYS A 127 5.35 -4.97 -8.97
CA LYS A 127 4.23 -5.02 -9.90
C LYS A 127 3.94 -6.44 -10.37
N ALA A 128 4.96 -7.21 -10.73
CA ALA A 128 4.81 -8.60 -11.15
C ALA A 128 4.28 -9.51 -10.01
N VAL A 129 4.70 -9.25 -8.75
CA VAL A 129 4.15 -9.94 -7.57
C VAL A 129 2.64 -9.69 -7.45
N ALA A 130 2.21 -8.44 -7.56
CA ALA A 130 0.80 -8.08 -7.46
C ALA A 130 -0.04 -8.76 -8.55
N ASN A 131 0.46 -8.76 -9.80
CA ASN A 131 -0.20 -9.43 -10.92
C ASN A 131 -0.28 -10.95 -10.71
N SER A 132 0.80 -11.57 -10.27
CA SER A 132 0.83 -13.01 -10.01
C SER A 132 -0.14 -13.42 -8.91
N LEU A 133 -0.18 -12.68 -7.79
CA LEU A 133 -1.14 -12.94 -6.71
C LEU A 133 -2.59 -12.78 -7.17
N ALA A 134 -2.88 -11.75 -7.97
CA ALA A 134 -4.20 -11.53 -8.54
C ALA A 134 -4.65 -12.68 -9.45
N ALA A 135 -3.77 -13.13 -10.33
CA ALA A 135 -4.05 -14.25 -11.24
C ALA A 135 -4.32 -15.55 -10.45
N ARG A 136 -3.56 -15.80 -9.38
CA ARG A 136 -3.75 -16.97 -8.52
C ARG A 136 -5.02 -16.91 -7.70
N ALA A 137 -5.34 -15.75 -7.14
CA ALA A 137 -6.58 -15.53 -6.42
C ALA A 137 -7.81 -15.79 -7.31
N ALA A 138 -7.78 -15.31 -8.55
CA ALA A 138 -8.82 -15.57 -9.54
C ALA A 138 -8.93 -17.07 -9.91
N ALA A 139 -7.81 -17.78 -9.97
CA ALA A 139 -7.79 -19.22 -10.25
C ALA A 139 -8.35 -20.06 -9.10
N LEU A 140 -8.10 -19.64 -7.83
CA LEU A 140 -8.63 -20.33 -6.65
C LEU A 140 -10.14 -20.12 -6.44
N ASN A 141 -10.68 -19.01 -6.93
CA ASN A 141 -12.10 -18.64 -6.77
C ASN A 141 -12.74 -18.38 -8.16
N PRO A 142 -12.94 -19.40 -9.00
CA PRO A 142 -13.56 -19.24 -10.30
C PRO A 142 -15.01 -18.76 -10.13
N GLY A 143 -15.32 -17.57 -10.68
CA GLY A 143 -16.66 -16.96 -10.58
C GLY A 143 -16.77 -15.86 -9.51
N SER A 144 -15.76 -15.66 -8.68
CA SER A 144 -15.61 -14.45 -7.86
C SER A 144 -14.95 -13.35 -8.69
N ALA A 145 -15.44 -12.10 -8.57
CA ALA A 145 -14.78 -10.93 -9.14
C ALA A 145 -13.53 -10.55 -8.32
N THR A 146 -12.69 -11.56 -8.01
CA THR A 146 -11.47 -11.35 -7.23
C THR A 146 -10.49 -10.50 -8.04
N ARG A 147 -10.19 -9.31 -7.54
CA ARG A 147 -9.21 -8.39 -8.15
C ARG A 147 -8.03 -8.26 -7.19
N GLY A 148 -6.80 -8.22 -7.71
CA GLY A 148 -5.66 -7.81 -6.91
C GLY A 148 -5.61 -6.29 -6.81
N TYR A 149 -5.00 -5.79 -5.76
CA TYR A 149 -4.78 -4.36 -5.56
C TYR A 149 -3.30 -4.10 -5.36
N PHE A 150 -2.81 -3.07 -6.03
CA PHE A 150 -1.45 -2.58 -5.89
C PHE A 150 -1.48 -1.14 -5.40
N LEU A 151 -0.96 -0.92 -4.21
CA LEU A 151 -0.90 0.38 -3.57
C LEU A 151 0.53 0.89 -3.67
N ASN A 152 0.79 1.82 -4.58
CA ASN A 152 2.13 2.36 -4.83
C ASN A 152 2.32 3.66 -4.03
N ILE A 153 3.27 3.63 -3.10
CA ILE A 153 3.56 4.73 -2.19
C ILE A 153 5.00 5.16 -2.41
N LYS A 154 5.20 6.37 -2.86
CA LYS A 154 6.55 6.94 -2.98
C LYS A 154 6.91 7.73 -1.73
N GLY A 155 8.00 7.36 -1.10
CA GLY A 155 8.45 7.99 0.13
C GLY A 155 8.52 9.52 0.07
N PRO A 156 9.10 10.15 -0.97
CA PRO A 156 9.11 11.62 -1.10
C PRO A 156 7.72 12.24 -1.15
N GLU A 157 6.75 11.62 -1.83
CA GLU A 157 5.38 12.15 -1.95
C GLU A 157 4.62 12.16 -0.60
N LEU A 158 4.98 11.24 0.31
CA LEU A 158 4.45 11.25 1.67
C LEU A 158 4.99 12.40 2.50
N LEU A 159 6.24 12.82 2.26
CA LEU A 159 6.94 13.83 3.05
C LEU A 159 6.68 15.27 2.62
N ASP A 160 6.16 15.48 1.41
CA ASP A 160 5.86 16.82 0.86
C ASP A 160 4.70 17.52 1.60
N LYS A 161 4.05 16.82 2.53
CA LYS A 161 2.92 17.32 3.31
C LYS A 161 3.30 17.55 4.78
N PHE A 162 2.44 18.23 5.53
CA PHE A 162 2.64 18.43 6.97
C PHE A 162 2.69 17.09 7.71
N VAL A 163 3.54 16.97 8.72
CA VAL A 163 3.83 15.73 9.47
C VAL A 163 2.55 14.99 9.92
N GLY A 164 1.58 15.66 10.52
CA GLY A 164 0.34 15.04 10.97
C GLY A 164 -0.56 14.52 9.82
N GLU A 165 -0.42 15.10 8.64
CA GLU A 165 -1.13 14.63 7.44
C GLU A 165 -0.48 13.36 6.87
N THR A 166 0.84 13.25 6.96
CA THR A 166 1.58 12.05 6.54
C THR A 166 1.21 10.82 7.39
N GLU A 167 1.13 10.97 8.72
CA GLU A 167 0.69 9.89 9.61
C GLU A 167 -0.73 9.42 9.29
N ARG A 168 -1.64 10.37 9.05
CA ARG A 168 -3.00 10.08 8.67
C ARG A 168 -3.04 9.33 7.34
N GLN A 169 -2.28 9.76 6.34
CA GLN A 169 -2.21 9.10 5.04
C GLN A 169 -1.71 7.66 5.14
N ILE A 170 -0.64 7.41 5.91
CA ILE A 170 -0.16 6.05 6.17
C ILE A 170 -1.28 5.20 6.75
N ARG A 171 -1.99 5.70 7.75
CA ARG A 171 -3.12 4.99 8.36
C ARG A 171 -4.24 4.70 7.36
N ASP A 172 -4.64 5.70 6.58
CA ASP A 172 -5.71 5.58 5.58
C ASP A 172 -5.36 4.53 4.50
N ILE A 173 -4.09 4.46 4.08
CA ILE A 173 -3.57 3.46 3.15
C ILE A 173 -3.76 2.04 3.72
N PHE A 174 -3.33 1.82 4.96
CA PHE A 174 -3.45 0.50 5.58
C PHE A 174 -4.89 0.12 5.93
N VAL A 175 -5.74 1.09 6.25
CA VAL A 175 -7.19 0.86 6.39
C VAL A 175 -7.78 0.38 5.07
N ALA A 176 -7.51 1.07 3.96
CA ALA A 176 -7.96 0.67 2.64
C ALA A 176 -7.43 -0.72 2.24
N ALA A 177 -6.15 -1.02 2.55
CA ALA A 177 -5.58 -2.33 2.30
C ALA A 177 -6.30 -3.44 3.08
N ARG A 178 -6.58 -3.20 4.36
CA ARG A 178 -7.33 -4.15 5.22
C ARG A 178 -8.73 -4.41 4.69
N GLU A 179 -9.49 -3.37 4.36
CA GLU A 179 -10.84 -3.50 3.81
C GLU A 179 -10.90 -4.37 2.54
N LYS A 180 -9.91 -4.19 1.64
CA LYS A 180 -9.82 -5.01 0.43
C LYS A 180 -9.42 -6.45 0.73
N ALA A 181 -8.50 -6.66 1.66
CA ALA A 181 -8.05 -7.98 2.06
C ALA A 181 -9.16 -8.78 2.78
N GLU A 182 -9.96 -8.13 3.63
CA GLU A 182 -11.13 -8.72 4.29
C GLU A 182 -12.22 -9.10 3.28
N ALA A 183 -12.33 -8.37 2.19
CA ALA A 183 -13.20 -8.72 1.06
C ALA A 183 -12.65 -9.89 0.21
N GLY A 184 -11.52 -10.51 0.59
CA GLY A 184 -10.92 -11.65 -0.09
C GLY A 184 -10.00 -11.30 -1.26
N HIS A 185 -9.62 -10.03 -1.39
CA HIS A 185 -8.74 -9.57 -2.46
C HIS A 185 -7.28 -9.55 -2.01
N PRO A 186 -6.32 -10.05 -2.82
CA PRO A 186 -4.90 -9.87 -2.52
C PRO A 186 -4.50 -8.41 -2.71
N VAL A 187 -3.74 -7.90 -1.74
CA VAL A 187 -3.28 -6.52 -1.71
C VAL A 187 -1.77 -6.48 -1.54
N VAL A 188 -1.10 -5.77 -2.43
CA VAL A 188 0.33 -5.45 -2.30
C VAL A 188 0.47 -3.98 -1.96
N VAL A 189 1.03 -3.68 -0.79
CA VAL A 189 1.39 -2.33 -0.38
C VAL A 189 2.88 -2.14 -0.69
N PHE A 190 3.17 -1.29 -1.66
CA PHE A 190 4.52 -1.07 -2.15
C PHE A 190 5.03 0.31 -1.75
N PHE A 191 6.14 0.34 -1.01
CA PHE A 191 6.85 1.56 -0.66
C PHE A 191 8.09 1.71 -1.53
N ASP A 192 8.08 2.67 -2.46
CA ASP A 192 9.24 3.01 -3.27
C ASP A 192 10.07 4.14 -2.63
N GLU A 193 11.37 4.13 -2.88
CA GLU A 193 12.32 5.08 -2.30
C GLU A 193 12.21 5.18 -0.78
N MET A 194 12.10 4.02 -0.12
CA MET A 194 11.82 3.92 1.31
C MET A 194 12.87 4.65 2.17
N GLU A 195 14.10 4.79 1.67
CA GLU A 195 15.17 5.55 2.33
C GLU A 195 14.81 7.02 2.57
N SER A 196 13.89 7.59 1.81
CA SER A 196 13.46 8.97 2.02
C SER A 196 12.75 9.16 3.35
N LEU A 197 12.00 8.15 3.81
CA LEU A 197 11.29 8.15 5.09
C LEU A 197 12.25 8.13 6.30
N PHE A 198 13.51 7.70 6.10
CA PHE A 198 14.52 7.55 7.15
C PHE A 198 15.67 8.57 7.05
N ARG A 199 15.74 9.35 5.97
CA ARG A 199 16.91 10.15 5.57
C ARG A 199 17.19 11.37 6.45
N MET A 200 16.39 11.68 7.44
CA MET A 200 16.47 12.98 8.12
C MET A 200 17.28 12.98 9.43
N ARG A 201 18.12 11.97 9.67
CA ARG A 201 19.06 11.99 10.81
C ARG A 201 20.11 13.10 10.62
N GLY A 202 19.91 14.25 11.28
CA GLY A 202 20.96 15.27 11.43
C GLY A 202 20.68 16.70 10.95
N SER A 203 19.54 17.02 10.38
CA SER A 203 19.19 18.40 10.06
C SER A 203 18.08 18.91 10.99
N GLY A 204 18.34 19.83 11.89
CA GLY A 204 17.52 20.32 13.01
C GLY A 204 15.99 20.55 12.87
N ARG A 205 15.37 20.03 11.80
CA ARG A 205 13.92 19.90 11.60
C ARG A 205 13.43 18.43 11.61
N SER A 206 14.31 17.50 11.93
CA SER A 206 14.13 16.05 11.74
C SER A 206 13.49 15.33 12.92
N SER A 207 13.32 15.96 14.08
CA SER A 207 12.83 15.28 15.28
C SER A 207 11.40 14.76 15.15
N ASP A 208 10.56 15.45 14.40
CA ASP A 208 9.13 15.10 14.34
C ASP A 208 8.85 13.92 13.40
N ILE A 209 9.57 13.81 12.30
CA ILE A 209 9.38 12.71 11.32
C ILE A 209 9.85 11.36 11.90
N GLU A 210 11.02 11.34 12.55
CA GLU A 210 11.55 10.12 13.18
C GLU A 210 10.72 9.68 14.39
N THR A 211 10.15 10.65 15.12
CA THR A 211 9.37 10.35 16.33
C THR A 211 7.96 9.91 16.05
N THR A 212 7.41 10.20 14.86
CA THR A 212 5.99 9.97 14.58
C THR A 212 5.75 9.08 13.35
N ILE A 213 6.37 9.35 12.21
CA ILE A 213 6.10 8.65 10.95
C ILE A 213 6.62 7.21 10.95
N VAL A 214 7.88 7.01 11.37
CA VAL A 214 8.48 5.66 11.42
C VAL A 214 7.75 4.75 12.40
N PRO A 215 7.48 5.16 13.65
CA PRO A 215 6.65 4.38 14.58
C PRO A 215 5.24 4.08 14.05
N GLN A 216 4.60 5.05 13.39
CA GLN A 216 3.28 4.83 12.78
C GLN A 216 3.35 3.76 11.68
N LEU A 217 4.30 3.87 10.76
CA LEU A 217 4.51 2.88 9.70
C LEU A 217 4.75 1.48 10.28
N LEU A 218 5.59 1.36 11.31
CA LEU A 218 5.85 0.11 11.98
C LEU A 218 4.59 -0.46 12.65
N ALA A 219 3.79 0.37 13.30
CA ALA A 219 2.54 -0.05 13.92
C ALA A 219 1.52 -0.55 12.89
N GLU A 220 1.46 0.08 11.71
CA GLU A 220 0.57 -0.35 10.64
C GLU A 220 1.04 -1.68 10.03
N ILE A 221 2.36 -1.86 9.82
CA ILE A 221 2.93 -3.13 9.34
C ILE A 221 2.66 -4.26 10.36
N ASP A 222 2.87 -3.99 11.66
CA ASP A 222 2.54 -4.95 12.73
C ASP A 222 1.03 -5.27 12.73
N GLY A 223 0.17 -4.29 12.47
CA GLY A 223 -1.29 -4.46 12.38
C GLY A 223 -1.77 -5.30 11.18
N VAL A 224 -0.93 -5.52 10.18
CA VAL A 224 -1.20 -6.41 9.03
C VAL A 224 -0.97 -7.89 9.40
N GLU A 225 -0.37 -8.17 10.54
CA GLU A 225 0.05 -9.52 10.96
C GLU A 225 -1.08 -10.56 10.97
N SER A 226 -2.32 -10.13 11.18
CA SER A 226 -3.51 -10.99 11.17
C SER A 226 -4.14 -11.19 9.78
N LEU A 227 -3.68 -10.50 8.73
CA LEU A 227 -4.30 -10.52 7.40
C LEU A 227 -3.51 -11.42 6.45
N GLN A 228 -4.12 -12.50 5.99
CA GLN A 228 -3.49 -13.45 5.06
C GLN A 228 -3.30 -12.89 3.64
N ASN A 229 -4.06 -11.86 3.27
CA ASN A 229 -4.14 -11.36 1.89
C ASN A 229 -3.40 -10.03 1.66
N VAL A 230 -2.62 -9.55 2.64
CA VAL A 230 -1.82 -8.32 2.49
C VAL A 230 -0.35 -8.65 2.57
N ILE A 231 0.42 -8.16 1.61
CA ILE A 231 1.88 -8.18 1.66
C ILE A 231 2.44 -6.78 1.52
N VAL A 232 3.46 -6.47 2.32
CA VAL A 232 4.18 -5.19 2.25
C VAL A 232 5.51 -5.41 1.54
N ILE A 233 5.78 -4.62 0.50
CA ILE A 233 7.06 -4.65 -0.22
C ILE A 233 7.70 -3.27 -0.11
N GLY A 234 8.88 -3.20 0.48
CA GLY A 234 9.71 -2.00 0.49
C GLY A 234 10.78 -2.06 -0.60
N ALA A 235 11.04 -0.95 -1.28
CA ALA A 235 12.17 -0.80 -2.18
C ALA A 235 13.08 0.35 -1.74
N THR A 236 14.39 0.10 -1.76
CA THR A 236 15.39 1.12 -1.40
C THR A 236 16.62 1.00 -2.26
N ASN A 237 17.22 2.15 -2.55
CA ASN A 237 18.56 2.23 -3.17
C ASN A 237 19.67 2.29 -2.11
N ARG A 238 19.33 2.51 -0.84
CA ARG A 238 20.24 2.74 0.27
C ARG A 238 19.83 1.93 1.50
N GLU A 239 20.15 0.63 1.50
CA GLU A 239 19.87 -0.28 2.63
C GLU A 239 20.45 0.25 3.94
N ASP A 240 21.60 0.91 3.88
CA ASP A 240 22.30 1.50 5.03
C ASP A 240 21.51 2.60 5.75
N LEU A 241 20.49 3.19 5.09
CA LEU A 241 19.62 4.21 5.67
C LEU A 241 18.34 3.67 6.28
N ILE A 242 18.01 2.38 6.04
CA ILE A 242 16.79 1.79 6.57
C ILE A 242 16.95 1.44 8.06
N ASP A 243 16.01 1.88 8.88
CA ASP A 243 16.02 1.56 10.31
C ASP A 243 15.93 0.05 10.53
N ALA A 244 16.81 -0.48 11.39
CA ALA A 244 16.86 -1.91 11.73
C ALA A 244 15.52 -2.42 12.29
N ALA A 245 14.70 -1.57 12.89
CA ALA A 245 13.38 -1.93 13.40
C ALA A 245 12.41 -2.37 12.29
N VAL A 246 12.55 -1.82 11.08
CA VAL A 246 11.72 -2.20 9.91
C VAL A 246 12.01 -3.63 9.46
N MET A 247 13.24 -4.08 9.67
CA MET A 247 13.75 -5.37 9.21
C MET A 247 13.65 -6.48 10.26
N ARG A 248 12.91 -6.26 11.35
CA ARG A 248 12.70 -7.28 12.39
C ARG A 248 11.72 -8.35 11.90
N PRO A 249 11.80 -9.58 12.45
CA PRO A 249 10.83 -10.63 12.16
C PRO A 249 9.39 -10.14 12.33
N GLY A 250 8.52 -10.52 11.39
CA GLY A 250 7.13 -10.09 11.35
C GLY A 250 6.88 -8.77 10.60
N ARG A 251 7.93 -8.12 10.06
CA ARG A 251 7.86 -6.88 9.25
C ARG A 251 8.45 -7.13 7.86
N LEU A 252 9.42 -6.30 7.42
CA LEU A 252 10.16 -6.54 6.17
C LEU A 252 11.35 -7.47 6.45
N ASP A 253 11.07 -8.67 6.87
CA ASP A 253 12.05 -9.63 7.35
C ASP A 253 12.75 -10.41 6.23
N LEU A 254 12.14 -10.51 5.04
CA LEU A 254 12.77 -11.08 3.88
C LEU A 254 13.51 -10.00 3.08
N LYS A 255 14.84 -10.09 3.03
CA LYS A 255 15.66 -9.15 2.26
C LYS A 255 16.16 -9.78 0.97
N ILE A 256 15.89 -9.13 -0.15
CA ILE A 256 16.30 -9.59 -1.47
C ILE A 256 17.14 -8.52 -2.15
N ARG A 257 18.38 -8.89 -2.46
CA ARG A 257 19.29 -7.99 -3.14
C ARG A 257 19.07 -8.03 -4.65
N ILE A 258 18.81 -6.86 -5.22
CA ILE A 258 18.69 -6.65 -6.65
C ILE A 258 19.98 -6.03 -7.17
N ASN A 259 20.83 -6.85 -7.75
CA ASN A 259 22.12 -6.41 -8.29
C ASN A 259 21.97 -5.85 -9.71
N ARG A 260 23.02 -5.22 -10.19
CA ARG A 260 23.16 -4.96 -11.63
C ARG A 260 23.25 -6.30 -12.36
N PRO A 261 22.66 -6.41 -13.57
CA PRO A 261 22.77 -7.63 -14.37
C PRO A 261 24.24 -7.93 -14.68
N ASP A 262 24.60 -9.19 -14.61
CA ASP A 262 25.82 -9.72 -15.18
C ASP A 262 25.68 -9.91 -16.70
N ALA A 263 26.66 -10.50 -17.35
CA ALA A 263 26.62 -10.70 -18.80
C ALA A 263 25.47 -11.60 -19.25
N ALA A 264 25.14 -12.63 -18.47
CA ALA A 264 24.02 -13.54 -18.78
C ALA A 264 22.67 -12.84 -18.58
N GLY A 265 22.48 -12.16 -17.44
CA GLY A 265 21.30 -11.38 -17.18
C GLY A 265 21.10 -10.22 -18.16
N ALA A 266 22.18 -9.57 -18.60
CA ALA A 266 22.09 -8.56 -19.63
C ALA A 266 21.62 -9.15 -20.97
N ALA A 267 22.13 -10.34 -21.33
CA ALA A 267 21.67 -11.04 -22.54
C ALA A 267 20.18 -11.41 -22.47
N GLU A 268 19.70 -11.87 -21.32
CA GLU A 268 18.25 -12.12 -21.10
C GLU A 268 17.44 -10.84 -21.28
N ILE A 269 17.87 -9.72 -20.66
CA ILE A 269 17.19 -8.42 -20.79
C ILE A 269 17.16 -7.99 -22.25
N PHE A 270 18.29 -8.07 -22.98
CA PHE A 270 18.30 -7.75 -24.40
C PHE A 270 17.36 -8.64 -25.21
N GLY A 271 17.29 -9.93 -24.90
CA GLY A 271 16.37 -10.87 -25.55
C GLY A 271 14.88 -10.49 -25.40
N LEU A 272 14.50 -9.83 -24.31
CA LEU A 272 13.14 -9.32 -24.10
C LEU A 272 12.80 -8.11 -25.00
N TYR A 273 13.79 -7.30 -25.37
CA TYR A 273 13.58 -6.07 -26.13
C TYR A 273 13.99 -6.20 -27.60
N LEU A 274 14.98 -7.03 -27.93
CA LEU A 274 15.45 -7.27 -29.28
C LEU A 274 14.71 -8.46 -29.92
N THR A 275 13.45 -8.21 -30.26
CA THR A 275 12.60 -9.21 -30.97
C THR A 275 12.87 -9.21 -32.46
N GLU A 276 12.48 -10.30 -33.15
CA GLU A 276 12.64 -10.46 -34.61
C GLU A 276 11.91 -9.37 -35.44
N ASP A 277 10.93 -8.70 -34.83
CA ASP A 277 10.13 -7.64 -35.47
C ASP A 277 10.84 -6.25 -35.47
N LEU A 278 12.01 -6.15 -34.86
CA LEU A 278 12.77 -4.90 -34.90
C LEU A 278 13.45 -4.72 -36.29
N PRO A 279 13.29 -3.56 -36.92
CA PRO A 279 14.01 -3.24 -38.15
C PRO A 279 15.51 -3.05 -37.83
N LEU A 280 16.30 -4.10 -37.94
CA LEU A 280 17.76 -4.09 -37.84
C LEU A 280 18.40 -3.87 -39.24
#